data_a69e8fffcce80b8a02141952efe55571
#
_entry.id   a69e8fffcce80b8a02141952efe55571
#
_cell.length_a   1.000
_cell.length_b   1.000
_cell.length_c   1.000
_cell.angle_alpha   90.00
_cell.angle_beta   90.00
_cell.angle_gamma   90.00
#
_symmetry.space_group_name_H-M   'P 1'
#
loop_
_entity.id
_entity.type
_entity.pdbx_description
1 polymer ?
#
loop_
_entity_poly.entity_id
_entity_poly.type
_entity_poly.pdbx_seq_one_letter_code
_entity_poly.pdbx_strand_id
1 'polypeptide(L)'
;MSDITSEIKKRRTFAIISHPDAGKTTLTEKFLLYGGAINLAGSVKGKKTAKHAVSDWMEIEKERGISVTSSVLQFNYDGYCINILDTPGHEDFSEDTYRTLMAADSAVMVIDASKGVEKQTIKLFKVCVMRHIPIFTVINKMDREANDPFELLDEIENVLGIATCPINWPIGCGKEFKGVYDRKQREVSLFKAAMNGQKEVATKNIALDDPELKAEIGDAYLSKLDEDVELLDGASAEFDLAKVQAGDLTPVFFGSALTNFGVETFLQHFLDMTTSPLPRNSSAGPIDPFKEDFSAFVFKIQANMNKAHRDRIAFMRICSGKFTAGMEANHVQGGKKIRLSQPQQMMAQERHIVEEAYAGDIIGVFDPGIFSIGDTICSSNKKFMFDGIPTFAPEHFARVRQMDTMKRKQFIKGISQIAQEGAIQIFQEYNTGMEEIIVGVVGVLQFEVLEYRLKNEYNVDIKLEPLPYEHIRWIENPQEIDVNRIVGTSDMKKIKDLKGNPLLVFANSWSVNMVLERNEGLKLSEFGKN
;
A
#
# COMPACT_ATOMS: atom_id res chain seq x y z
N MET A 1 -27.65 -20.10 -3.70
CA MET A 1 -26.52 -19.44 -3.01
C MET A 1 -27.04 -18.10 -2.52
N SER A 2 -26.73 -17.70 -1.30
CA SER A 2 -27.20 -16.42 -0.78
C SER A 2 -26.63 -15.29 -1.64
N ASP A 3 -27.34 -14.20 -1.76
CA ASP A 3 -26.93 -12.95 -2.43
C ASP A 3 -25.53 -12.49 -1.95
N ILE A 4 -25.23 -12.67 -0.66
CA ILE A 4 -23.94 -12.35 -0.02
C ILE A 4 -22.76 -13.09 -0.68
N THR A 5 -22.87 -14.39 -0.94
CA THR A 5 -21.76 -15.17 -1.55
C THR A 5 -21.46 -14.70 -2.97
N SER A 6 -22.50 -14.38 -3.75
CA SER A 6 -22.35 -13.84 -5.09
C SER A 6 -21.65 -12.48 -5.07
N GLU A 7 -22.05 -11.61 -4.15
CA GLU A 7 -21.46 -10.29 -4.00
C GLU A 7 -19.99 -10.36 -3.55
N ILE A 8 -19.63 -11.21 -2.59
CA ILE A 8 -18.24 -11.39 -2.15
C ILE A 8 -17.35 -11.87 -3.30
N LYS A 9 -17.83 -12.80 -4.14
CA LYS A 9 -17.08 -13.33 -5.28
C LYS A 9 -16.71 -12.29 -6.34
N LYS A 10 -17.47 -11.20 -6.43
CA LYS A 10 -17.18 -10.10 -7.35
C LYS A 10 -16.09 -9.15 -6.85
N ARG A 11 -15.69 -9.19 -5.57
CA ARG A 11 -14.72 -8.24 -5.00
C ARG A 11 -13.30 -8.62 -5.37
N ARG A 12 -12.54 -7.60 -5.75
CA ARG A 12 -11.11 -7.67 -6.03
C ARG A 12 -10.42 -6.51 -5.32
N THR A 13 -9.56 -6.82 -4.36
CA THR A 13 -8.87 -5.80 -3.57
C THR A 13 -7.38 -6.01 -3.67
N PHE A 14 -6.71 -5.08 -4.31
CA PHE A 14 -5.28 -5.17 -4.52
C PHE A 14 -4.55 -3.87 -4.23
N ALA A 15 -3.30 -4.00 -3.83
CA ALA A 15 -2.39 -2.88 -3.65
C ALA A 15 -1.48 -2.73 -4.88
N ILE A 16 -1.10 -1.50 -5.19
CA ILE A 16 -0.09 -1.24 -6.23
C ILE A 16 1.21 -0.86 -5.53
N ILE A 17 2.26 -1.62 -5.78
CA ILE A 17 3.60 -1.42 -5.21
C ILE A 17 4.61 -1.14 -6.30
N SER A 18 5.58 -0.26 -6.03
CA SER A 18 6.66 0.06 -6.97
C SER A 18 7.77 0.85 -6.30
N HIS A 19 8.90 0.94 -6.98
CA HIS A 19 9.86 2.02 -6.73
C HIS A 19 9.26 3.39 -7.13
N PRO A 20 9.68 4.51 -6.51
CA PRO A 20 9.30 5.86 -6.97
C PRO A 20 9.52 6.03 -8.48
N ASP A 21 8.62 6.75 -9.12
CA ASP A 21 8.66 7.05 -10.57
C ASP A 21 8.48 5.85 -11.52
N ALA A 22 8.25 4.62 -11.07
CA ALA A 22 7.98 3.48 -11.97
C ALA A 22 6.65 3.62 -12.75
N GLY A 23 5.80 4.59 -12.38
CA GLY A 23 4.54 4.90 -13.07
C GLY A 23 3.29 4.37 -12.37
N LYS A 24 3.39 4.05 -11.08
CA LYS A 24 2.30 3.58 -10.23
C LYS A 24 1.06 4.46 -10.32
N THR A 25 1.18 5.74 -9.98
CA THR A 25 0.08 6.71 -10.00
C THR A 25 -0.56 6.84 -11.38
N THR A 26 0.25 6.81 -12.44
CA THR A 26 -0.27 6.83 -13.82
C THR A 26 -1.10 5.57 -14.11
N LEU A 27 -0.63 4.39 -13.68
CA LEU A 27 -1.36 3.13 -13.87
C LEU A 27 -2.69 3.14 -13.07
N THR A 28 -2.66 3.60 -11.82
CA THR A 28 -3.87 3.77 -10.98
C THR A 28 -4.91 4.64 -11.68
N GLU A 29 -4.51 5.78 -12.22
CA GLU A 29 -5.43 6.67 -12.95
C GLU A 29 -6.00 6.03 -14.22
N LYS A 30 -5.21 5.21 -14.90
CA LYS A 30 -5.72 4.49 -16.08
C LYS A 30 -6.76 3.44 -15.69
N PHE A 31 -6.57 2.72 -14.58
CA PHE A 31 -7.59 1.80 -14.09
C PHE A 31 -8.90 2.54 -13.76
N LEU A 32 -8.83 3.69 -13.10
CA LEU A 32 -10.00 4.53 -12.84
C LEU A 32 -10.68 5.04 -14.13
N LEU A 33 -9.88 5.35 -15.15
CA LEU A 33 -10.38 5.78 -16.46
C LEU A 33 -11.12 4.65 -17.17
N TYR A 34 -10.56 3.43 -17.19
CA TYR A 34 -11.22 2.25 -17.78
C TYR A 34 -12.48 1.86 -17.00
N GLY A 35 -12.46 1.97 -15.68
CA GLY A 35 -13.65 1.81 -14.83
C GLY A 35 -14.70 2.90 -14.95
N GLY A 36 -14.45 3.96 -15.73
CA GLY A 36 -15.37 5.09 -15.88
C GLY A 36 -15.52 5.96 -14.63
N ALA A 37 -14.66 5.77 -13.62
CA ALA A 37 -14.67 6.55 -12.40
C ALA A 37 -14.10 7.97 -12.59
N ILE A 38 -13.29 8.17 -13.61
CA ILE A 38 -12.80 9.48 -14.06
C ILE A 38 -12.94 9.62 -15.58
N ASN A 39 -13.17 10.84 -16.06
CA ASN A 39 -13.35 11.12 -17.49
C ASN A 39 -12.04 11.39 -18.23
N LEU A 40 -11.00 11.78 -17.52
CA LEU A 40 -9.69 12.13 -18.07
C LEU A 40 -8.59 11.86 -17.04
N ALA A 41 -7.61 11.04 -17.38
CA ALA A 41 -6.46 10.81 -16.51
C ALA A 41 -5.52 12.02 -16.52
N GLY A 42 -5.05 12.44 -15.35
CA GLY A 42 -4.05 13.49 -15.19
C GLY A 42 -2.66 13.01 -15.62
N SER A 43 -1.85 13.92 -16.14
CA SER A 43 -0.43 13.65 -16.40
C SER A 43 0.40 14.08 -15.18
N VAL A 44 1.09 13.15 -14.55
CA VAL A 44 1.96 13.40 -13.38
C VAL A 44 3.17 14.29 -13.74
N LYS A 45 3.52 14.41 -15.02
CA LYS A 45 4.65 15.20 -15.51
C LYS A 45 4.22 16.37 -16.42
N GLY A 46 3.57 17.37 -15.83
CA GLY A 46 3.33 18.59 -16.57
C GLY A 46 3.33 19.81 -15.66
N LYS A 47 4.44 20.56 -15.62
CA LYS A 47 4.54 21.87 -14.91
C LYS A 47 3.50 22.92 -15.32
N LYS A 48 2.54 22.61 -16.18
CA LYS A 48 1.57 23.57 -16.75
C LYS A 48 0.11 23.12 -16.85
N THR A 49 -0.25 21.92 -16.39
CA THR A 49 -1.66 21.48 -16.33
C THR A 49 -2.12 21.40 -14.89
N ALA A 50 -3.15 22.16 -14.55
CA ALA A 50 -3.71 22.29 -13.19
C ALA A 50 -4.49 21.05 -12.69
N LYS A 51 -4.24 19.85 -13.24
CA LYS A 51 -4.83 18.59 -12.78
C LYS A 51 -3.75 17.71 -12.15
N HIS A 52 -3.80 17.61 -10.83
CA HIS A 52 -3.03 16.65 -10.05
C HIS A 52 -3.68 15.27 -10.10
N ALA A 53 -2.92 14.22 -9.77
CA ALA A 53 -3.44 12.87 -9.67
C ALA A 53 -4.59 12.77 -8.66
N VAL A 54 -5.57 11.92 -8.95
CA VAL A 54 -6.73 11.70 -8.07
C VAL A 54 -6.32 11.11 -6.73
N SER A 55 -5.23 10.32 -6.71
CA SER A 55 -4.67 9.72 -5.50
C SER A 55 -3.96 10.72 -4.59
N ASP A 56 -3.40 11.81 -5.13
CA ASP A 56 -2.62 12.81 -4.38
C ASP A 56 -3.55 13.95 -3.91
N TRP A 57 -4.11 13.80 -2.74
CA TRP A 57 -5.08 14.75 -2.19
C TRP A 57 -4.48 15.81 -1.27
N MET A 58 -3.33 15.53 -0.63
CA MET A 58 -2.64 16.50 0.22
C MET A 58 -1.91 17.56 -0.60
N GLU A 59 -1.90 18.81 -0.13
CA GLU A 59 -1.17 19.88 -0.82
C GLU A 59 0.33 19.62 -0.90
N ILE A 60 0.93 19.04 0.15
CA ILE A 60 2.35 18.67 0.15
C ILE A 60 2.69 17.60 -0.90
N GLU A 61 1.77 16.66 -1.17
CA GLU A 61 1.91 15.67 -2.24
C GLU A 61 1.93 16.35 -3.61
N LYS A 62 1.03 17.31 -3.81
CA LYS A 62 0.93 18.10 -5.05
C LYS A 62 2.13 19.01 -5.28
N GLU A 63 2.62 19.66 -4.23
CA GLU A 63 3.78 20.53 -4.30
C GLU A 63 5.08 19.77 -4.60
N ARG A 64 5.23 18.58 -4.02
CA ARG A 64 6.45 17.76 -4.16
C ARG A 64 6.38 16.73 -5.28
N GLY A 65 5.17 16.38 -5.74
CA GLY A 65 4.95 15.36 -6.77
C GLY A 65 5.26 13.95 -6.28
N ILE A 66 5.13 13.69 -4.96
CA ILE A 66 5.29 12.37 -4.33
C ILE A 66 4.08 12.06 -3.47
N SER A 67 3.60 10.83 -3.53
CA SER A 67 2.55 10.34 -2.64
C SER A 67 3.13 10.08 -1.25
N VAL A 68 2.50 10.66 -0.23
CA VAL A 68 2.90 10.59 1.18
C VAL A 68 2.04 9.59 1.94
N THR A 69 0.76 9.48 1.56
CA THR A 69 -0.21 8.59 2.20
C THR A 69 -0.85 7.67 1.18
N SER A 70 -1.25 6.47 1.64
CA SER A 70 -2.02 5.55 0.81
C SER A 70 -3.41 6.09 0.53
N SER A 71 -3.90 5.87 -0.68
CA SER A 71 -5.28 6.18 -1.09
C SER A 71 -6.08 4.91 -1.32
N VAL A 72 -7.36 4.95 -0.96
CA VAL A 72 -8.31 3.86 -1.23
C VAL A 72 -9.26 4.34 -2.33
N LEU A 73 -9.30 3.62 -3.43
CA LEU A 73 -10.10 3.97 -4.60
C LEU A 73 -10.97 2.77 -4.98
N GLN A 74 -12.23 3.01 -5.33
CA GLN A 74 -13.16 1.96 -5.72
C GLN A 74 -13.85 2.30 -7.04
N PHE A 75 -14.06 1.30 -7.87
CA PHE A 75 -14.86 1.38 -9.10
C PHE A 75 -15.39 0.01 -9.52
N ASN A 76 -16.36 0.00 -10.42
CA ASN A 76 -16.88 -1.21 -11.01
C ASN A 76 -16.36 -1.37 -12.44
N TYR A 77 -15.95 -2.58 -12.80
CA TYR A 77 -15.48 -2.91 -14.14
C TYR A 77 -15.81 -4.38 -14.45
N ASP A 78 -16.43 -4.63 -15.60
CA ASP A 78 -16.76 -5.97 -16.10
C ASP A 78 -17.44 -6.90 -15.06
N GLY A 79 -18.39 -6.36 -14.31
CA GLY A 79 -19.13 -7.09 -13.27
C GLY A 79 -18.40 -7.29 -11.96
N TYR A 80 -17.13 -6.86 -11.84
CA TYR A 80 -16.34 -6.86 -10.61
C TYR A 80 -16.44 -5.52 -9.88
N CYS A 81 -16.38 -5.59 -8.55
CA CYS A 81 -16.17 -4.44 -7.68
C CYS A 81 -14.69 -4.40 -7.28
N ILE A 82 -13.99 -3.40 -7.74
CA ILE A 82 -12.54 -3.28 -7.63
C ILE A 82 -12.18 -2.25 -6.57
N ASN A 83 -11.35 -2.65 -5.60
CA ASN A 83 -10.78 -1.78 -4.60
C ASN A 83 -9.27 -1.68 -4.85
N ILE A 84 -8.78 -0.50 -5.19
CA ILE A 84 -7.36 -0.22 -5.35
C ILE A 84 -6.85 0.45 -4.08
N LEU A 85 -5.75 -0.09 -3.57
CA LEU A 85 -4.96 0.49 -2.51
C LEU A 85 -3.70 1.10 -3.15
N ASP A 86 -3.73 2.39 -3.43
CA ASP A 86 -2.58 3.10 -3.99
C ASP A 86 -1.62 3.48 -2.86
N THR A 87 -0.41 2.90 -2.86
CA THR A 87 0.55 3.03 -1.76
C THR A 87 1.60 4.11 -2.06
N PRO A 88 2.19 4.77 -1.05
CA PRO A 88 3.36 5.62 -1.28
C PRO A 88 4.51 4.84 -1.93
N GLY A 89 5.18 5.44 -2.91
CA GLY A 89 6.35 4.82 -3.54
C GLY A 89 7.66 5.06 -2.79
N HIS A 90 7.74 6.12 -1.97
CA HIS A 90 8.96 6.51 -1.28
C HIS A 90 9.21 5.65 -0.03
N GLU A 91 10.49 5.28 0.21
CA GLU A 91 10.85 4.39 1.33
C GLU A 91 10.54 4.97 2.71
N ASP A 92 10.56 6.28 2.86
CA ASP A 92 10.23 6.96 4.12
C ASP A 92 8.79 6.68 4.60
N PHE A 93 7.90 6.26 3.69
CA PHE A 93 6.51 5.93 3.99
C PHE A 93 6.22 4.43 3.94
N SER A 94 7.25 3.60 4.09
CA SER A 94 7.14 2.12 4.03
C SER A 94 6.14 1.57 5.04
N GLU A 95 6.02 2.19 6.22
CA GLU A 95 5.09 1.74 7.27
C GLU A 95 3.63 1.89 6.84
N ASP A 96 3.26 2.99 6.16
CA ASP A 96 1.91 3.16 5.62
C ASP A 96 1.63 2.17 4.49
N THR A 97 2.63 1.93 3.63
CA THR A 97 2.57 0.91 2.59
C THR A 97 2.35 -0.48 3.18
N TYR A 98 3.09 -0.85 4.23
CA TYR A 98 2.93 -2.13 4.89
C TYR A 98 1.53 -2.32 5.47
N ARG A 99 1.01 -1.32 6.21
CA ARG A 99 -0.35 -1.37 6.78
C ARG A 99 -1.40 -1.54 5.70
N THR A 100 -1.21 -0.85 4.59
CA THR A 100 -2.11 -0.90 3.44
C THR A 100 -2.08 -2.27 2.76
N LEU A 101 -0.91 -2.88 2.61
CA LEU A 101 -0.76 -4.25 2.13
C LEU A 101 -1.48 -5.28 3.01
N MET A 102 -1.63 -5.01 4.32
CA MET A 102 -2.42 -5.87 5.21
C MET A 102 -3.90 -5.93 4.83
N ALA A 103 -4.41 -4.95 4.11
CA ALA A 103 -5.80 -4.89 3.65
C ALA A 103 -6.00 -5.46 2.23
N ALA A 104 -4.94 -5.81 1.51
CA ALA A 104 -4.97 -6.34 0.15
C ALA A 104 -5.10 -7.87 0.12
N ASP A 105 -5.71 -8.38 -0.95
CA ASP A 105 -5.77 -9.81 -1.29
C ASP A 105 -4.76 -10.19 -2.38
N SER A 106 -4.25 -9.21 -3.12
CA SER A 106 -3.18 -9.35 -4.11
C SER A 106 -2.39 -8.05 -4.26
N ALA A 107 -1.26 -8.11 -4.92
CA ALA A 107 -0.43 -6.94 -5.21
C ALA A 107 -0.10 -6.86 -6.70
N VAL A 108 -0.12 -5.65 -7.24
CA VAL A 108 0.39 -5.32 -8.57
C VAL A 108 1.74 -4.63 -8.39
N MET A 109 2.80 -5.32 -8.77
CA MET A 109 4.17 -4.81 -8.72
C MET A 109 4.52 -4.14 -10.05
N VAL A 110 4.83 -2.85 -10.01
CA VAL A 110 5.17 -2.07 -11.21
C VAL A 110 6.67 -1.87 -11.29
N ILE A 111 7.27 -2.29 -12.39
CA ILE A 111 8.70 -2.19 -12.69
C ILE A 111 8.90 -1.25 -13.90
N ASP A 112 9.89 -0.36 -13.83
CA ASP A 112 10.32 0.47 -14.95
C ASP A 112 11.17 -0.36 -15.92
N ALA A 113 10.72 -0.54 -17.15
CA ALA A 113 11.39 -1.36 -18.16
C ALA A 113 12.85 -0.94 -18.45
N SER A 114 13.19 0.33 -18.20
CA SER A 114 14.55 0.84 -18.40
C SER A 114 15.48 0.66 -17.21
N LYS A 115 14.92 0.35 -16.01
CA LYS A 115 15.67 0.30 -14.76
C LYS A 115 15.71 -1.09 -14.12
N GLY A 116 14.74 -1.96 -14.46
CA GLY A 116 14.60 -3.28 -13.85
C GLY A 116 14.15 -3.23 -12.38
N VAL A 117 14.63 -4.17 -11.58
CA VAL A 117 14.24 -4.37 -10.18
C VAL A 117 15.02 -3.43 -9.26
N GLU A 118 14.35 -2.41 -8.74
CA GLU A 118 14.95 -1.39 -7.88
C GLU A 118 14.78 -1.71 -6.38
N LYS A 119 15.60 -1.11 -5.51
CA LYS A 119 15.69 -1.40 -4.07
C LYS A 119 14.35 -1.39 -3.33
N GLN A 120 13.49 -0.39 -3.61
CA GLN A 120 12.19 -0.30 -2.93
C GLN A 120 11.26 -1.41 -3.37
N THR A 121 11.30 -1.81 -4.63
CA THR A 121 10.55 -2.96 -5.15
C THR A 121 10.91 -4.23 -4.39
N ILE A 122 12.21 -4.49 -4.15
CA ILE A 122 12.69 -5.64 -3.37
C ILE A 122 12.14 -5.63 -1.94
N LYS A 123 12.17 -4.47 -1.27
CA LYS A 123 11.64 -4.34 0.10
C LYS A 123 10.14 -4.68 0.16
N LEU A 124 9.35 -4.11 -0.75
CA LEU A 124 7.91 -4.31 -0.80
C LEU A 124 7.52 -5.73 -1.23
N PHE A 125 8.27 -6.31 -2.16
CA PHE A 125 8.12 -7.71 -2.56
C PHE A 125 8.28 -8.64 -1.36
N LYS A 126 9.32 -8.47 -0.54
CA LYS A 126 9.54 -9.27 0.67
C LYS A 126 8.36 -9.20 1.64
N VAL A 127 7.73 -8.02 1.76
CA VAL A 127 6.52 -7.85 2.58
C VAL A 127 5.36 -8.68 2.03
N CYS A 128 5.14 -8.65 0.71
CA CYS A 128 4.09 -9.46 0.07
C CYS A 128 4.32 -10.96 0.28
N VAL A 129 5.56 -11.44 0.11
CA VAL A 129 5.92 -12.85 0.34
C VAL A 129 5.68 -13.26 1.80
N MET A 130 6.15 -12.47 2.79
CA MET A 130 5.91 -12.76 4.21
C MET A 130 4.41 -12.84 4.56
N ARG A 131 3.57 -12.19 3.78
CA ARG A 131 2.11 -12.13 3.98
C ARG A 131 1.34 -13.09 3.09
N HIS A 132 2.03 -13.88 2.27
CA HIS A 132 1.42 -14.78 1.28
C HIS A 132 0.42 -14.05 0.36
N ILE A 133 0.78 -12.82 -0.06
CA ILE A 133 -0.03 -12.02 -0.98
C ILE A 133 0.41 -12.36 -2.40
N PRO A 134 -0.49 -12.86 -3.27
CA PRO A 134 -0.20 -13.11 -4.68
C PRO A 134 0.26 -11.84 -5.40
N ILE A 135 1.32 -11.96 -6.22
CA ILE A 135 1.96 -10.82 -6.90
C ILE A 135 1.78 -10.96 -8.41
N PHE A 136 1.32 -9.87 -9.04
CA PHE A 136 1.23 -9.70 -10.48
C PHE A 136 2.21 -8.60 -10.90
N THR A 137 3.06 -8.87 -11.87
CA THR A 137 4.11 -7.93 -12.28
C THR A 137 3.72 -7.19 -13.55
N VAL A 138 3.86 -5.87 -13.56
CA VAL A 138 3.69 -5.01 -14.72
C VAL A 138 5.01 -4.34 -15.05
N ILE A 139 5.62 -4.69 -16.18
CA ILE A 139 6.78 -4.03 -16.74
C ILE A 139 6.28 -2.85 -17.57
N ASN A 140 6.42 -1.66 -17.00
CA ASN A 140 5.84 -0.42 -17.49
C ASN A 140 6.87 0.43 -18.24
N LYS A 141 6.38 1.38 -19.03
CA LYS A 141 7.16 2.36 -19.80
C LYS A 141 7.84 1.80 -21.04
N MET A 142 7.25 0.80 -21.66
CA MET A 142 7.70 0.29 -22.96
C MET A 142 7.68 1.34 -24.09
N ASP A 143 7.04 2.50 -23.85
CA ASP A 143 7.09 3.68 -24.73
C ASP A 143 8.44 4.42 -24.72
N ARG A 144 9.41 3.94 -23.96
CA ARG A 144 10.78 4.44 -23.89
C ARG A 144 11.78 3.33 -24.22
N GLU A 145 13.06 3.72 -24.37
CA GLU A 145 14.13 2.73 -24.43
C GLU A 145 14.07 1.85 -23.18
N ALA A 146 14.05 0.55 -23.39
CA ALA A 146 13.87 -0.47 -22.37
C ALA A 146 14.97 -1.52 -22.48
N ASN A 147 15.24 -2.20 -21.36
CA ASN A 147 16.08 -3.40 -21.34
C ASN A 147 15.39 -4.52 -22.14
N ASP A 148 16.16 -5.52 -22.55
CA ASP A 148 15.61 -6.69 -23.23
C ASP A 148 14.56 -7.38 -22.35
N PRO A 149 13.38 -7.76 -22.89
CA PRO A 149 12.33 -8.40 -22.11
C PRO A 149 12.74 -9.70 -21.43
N PHE A 150 13.59 -10.54 -22.05
CA PHE A 150 14.09 -11.77 -21.43
C PHE A 150 15.06 -11.46 -20.28
N GLU A 151 15.93 -10.45 -20.44
CA GLU A 151 16.83 -10.01 -19.36
C GLU A 151 16.05 -9.48 -18.16
N LEU A 152 14.93 -8.79 -18.39
CA LEU A 152 14.04 -8.32 -17.32
C LEU A 152 13.36 -9.47 -16.57
N LEU A 153 12.95 -10.53 -17.27
CA LEU A 153 12.42 -11.73 -16.62
C LEU A 153 13.48 -12.43 -15.77
N ASP A 154 14.68 -12.62 -16.33
CA ASP A 154 15.80 -13.22 -15.61
C ASP A 154 16.20 -12.41 -14.38
N GLU A 155 16.18 -11.07 -14.46
CA GLU A 155 16.45 -10.19 -13.33
C GLU A 155 15.41 -10.38 -12.23
N ILE A 156 14.12 -10.43 -12.57
CA ILE A 156 13.03 -10.67 -11.61
C ILE A 156 13.25 -12.00 -10.88
N GLU A 157 13.53 -13.06 -11.63
CA GLU A 157 13.75 -14.40 -11.06
C GLU A 157 14.98 -14.46 -10.17
N ASN A 158 16.09 -13.89 -10.61
CA ASN A 158 17.35 -13.93 -9.87
C ASN A 158 17.36 -13.03 -8.64
N VAL A 159 16.75 -11.83 -8.73
CA VAL A 159 16.78 -10.83 -7.64
C VAL A 159 15.67 -11.08 -6.62
N LEU A 160 14.48 -11.47 -7.07
CA LEU A 160 13.32 -11.66 -6.21
C LEU A 160 13.13 -13.13 -5.79
N GLY A 161 13.66 -14.08 -6.55
CA GLY A 161 13.51 -15.51 -6.27
C GLY A 161 12.11 -16.05 -6.54
N ILE A 162 11.38 -15.46 -7.48
CA ILE A 162 10.03 -15.87 -7.90
C ILE A 162 10.04 -16.19 -9.39
N ALA A 163 9.44 -17.31 -9.80
CA ALA A 163 9.34 -17.66 -11.21
C ALA A 163 8.42 -16.69 -11.95
N THR A 164 8.71 -16.44 -13.23
CA THR A 164 7.93 -15.54 -14.09
C THR A 164 7.08 -16.31 -15.09
N CYS A 165 5.87 -15.81 -15.35
CA CYS A 165 4.99 -16.31 -16.40
C CYS A 165 4.51 -15.12 -17.24
N PRO A 166 5.17 -14.81 -18.37
CA PRO A 166 4.72 -13.72 -19.25
C PRO A 166 3.36 -14.07 -19.88
N ILE A 167 2.38 -13.22 -19.65
CA ILE A 167 1.02 -13.36 -20.19
C ILE A 167 0.89 -12.66 -21.53
N ASN A 168 1.56 -11.52 -21.68
CA ASN A 168 1.71 -10.84 -22.96
C ASN A 168 3.19 -10.61 -23.26
N TRP A 169 3.49 -10.26 -24.52
CA TRP A 169 4.85 -9.99 -24.98
C TRP A 169 4.93 -8.68 -25.76
N PRO A 170 5.93 -7.82 -25.55
CA PRO A 170 6.02 -6.54 -26.23
C PRO A 170 6.57 -6.70 -27.64
N ILE A 171 6.05 -5.92 -28.59
CA ILE A 171 6.55 -5.83 -29.96
C ILE A 171 7.28 -4.49 -30.11
N GLY A 172 8.60 -4.54 -30.01
CA GLY A 172 9.44 -3.35 -29.98
C GLY A 172 9.40 -2.59 -28.67
N CYS A 173 10.13 -1.48 -28.58
CA CYS A 173 10.13 -0.56 -27.45
C CYS A 173 10.38 0.88 -27.91
N GLY A 174 10.21 1.85 -27.03
CA GLY A 174 10.41 3.27 -27.33
C GLY A 174 9.47 3.77 -28.41
N LYS A 175 10.02 4.45 -29.40
CA LYS A 175 9.24 4.96 -30.56
C LYS A 175 8.75 3.84 -31.47
N GLU A 176 9.40 2.70 -31.42
CA GLU A 176 9.09 1.50 -32.21
C GLU A 176 8.18 0.52 -31.47
N PHE A 177 7.62 0.91 -30.33
CA PHE A 177 6.65 0.10 -29.60
C PHE A 177 5.35 0.01 -30.40
N LYS A 178 5.12 -1.12 -31.06
CA LYS A 178 3.99 -1.36 -31.98
C LYS A 178 2.74 -1.86 -31.23
N GLY A 179 2.93 -2.71 -30.21
CA GLY A 179 1.84 -3.36 -29.50
C GLY A 179 2.31 -4.45 -28.57
N VAL A 180 1.36 -5.27 -28.15
CA VAL A 180 1.62 -6.46 -27.33
C VAL A 180 0.97 -7.69 -27.94
N TYR A 181 1.67 -8.81 -27.88
CA TYR A 181 1.15 -10.13 -28.22
C TYR A 181 0.54 -10.76 -26.97
N ASP A 182 -0.74 -11.13 -27.03
CA ASP A 182 -1.44 -11.87 -25.97
C ASP A 182 -1.21 -13.39 -26.19
N ARG A 183 -0.49 -14.03 -25.28
CA ARG A 183 -0.15 -15.45 -25.38
C ARG A 183 -1.36 -16.38 -25.25
N LYS A 184 -2.35 -16.00 -24.42
CA LYS A 184 -3.55 -16.81 -24.19
C LYS A 184 -4.50 -16.77 -25.39
N GLN A 185 -4.68 -15.59 -25.98
CA GLN A 185 -5.56 -15.38 -27.12
C GLN A 185 -4.87 -15.67 -28.46
N ARG A 186 -3.52 -15.68 -28.48
CA ARG A 186 -2.68 -15.76 -29.67
C ARG A 186 -2.97 -14.64 -30.68
N GLU A 187 -3.18 -13.45 -30.15
CA GLU A 187 -3.50 -12.24 -30.92
C GLU A 187 -2.53 -11.11 -30.57
N VAL A 188 -2.27 -10.27 -31.57
CA VAL A 188 -1.49 -9.04 -31.38
C VAL A 188 -2.44 -7.86 -31.28
N SER A 189 -2.35 -7.15 -30.17
CA SER A 189 -3.03 -5.88 -29.96
C SER A 189 -2.13 -4.74 -30.42
N LEU A 190 -2.51 -4.08 -31.51
CA LEU A 190 -1.82 -2.92 -32.07
C LEU A 190 -2.44 -1.63 -31.55
N PHE A 191 -1.59 -0.68 -31.17
CA PHE A 191 -2.03 0.57 -30.60
C PHE A 191 -1.71 1.74 -31.52
N LYS A 192 -2.68 2.63 -31.70
CA LYS A 192 -2.45 3.95 -32.30
C LYS A 192 -2.23 4.96 -31.19
N ALA A 193 -1.20 5.79 -31.34
CA ALA A 193 -0.90 6.82 -30.33
C ALA A 193 -2.16 7.67 -30.06
N ALA A 194 -2.72 7.54 -28.87
CA ALA A 194 -3.80 8.39 -28.39
C ALA A 194 -3.26 9.73 -27.92
N MET A 195 -4.05 10.80 -28.07
CA MET A 195 -3.74 12.05 -27.37
C MET A 195 -3.75 11.82 -25.86
N ASN A 196 -2.75 12.36 -25.17
CA ASN A 196 -2.58 12.21 -23.72
C ASN A 196 -3.90 12.41 -22.96
N GLY A 197 -4.30 11.39 -22.19
CA GLY A 197 -5.43 11.47 -21.27
C GLY A 197 -6.77 10.93 -21.77
N GLN A 198 -6.88 10.42 -23.00
CA GLN A 198 -8.12 9.84 -23.52
C GLN A 198 -8.25 8.33 -23.25
N LYS A 199 -9.51 7.85 -23.08
CA LYS A 199 -9.83 6.46 -22.78
C LYS A 199 -9.60 5.53 -23.98
N GLU A 200 -9.94 6.00 -25.17
CA GLU A 200 -9.96 5.14 -26.36
C GLU A 200 -8.65 5.21 -27.11
N VAL A 201 -7.90 4.13 -27.03
CA VAL A 201 -6.90 3.78 -28.02
C VAL A 201 -7.59 2.83 -28.98
N ALA A 202 -7.70 3.21 -30.25
CA ALA A 202 -8.24 2.32 -31.26
C ALA A 202 -7.33 1.07 -31.35
N THR A 203 -7.72 0.01 -30.65
CA THR A 203 -6.99 -1.24 -30.62
C THR A 203 -7.45 -2.07 -31.80
N LYS A 204 -6.51 -2.49 -32.62
CA LYS A 204 -6.74 -3.48 -33.67
C LYS A 204 -6.15 -4.79 -33.18
N ASN A 205 -6.99 -5.81 -32.99
CA ASN A 205 -6.54 -7.14 -32.64
C ASN A 205 -6.40 -7.97 -33.93
N ILE A 206 -5.25 -8.56 -34.11
CA ILE A 206 -4.91 -9.36 -35.29
C ILE A 206 -4.35 -10.70 -34.81
N ALA A 207 -4.87 -11.80 -35.35
CA ALA A 207 -4.34 -13.13 -35.02
C ALA A 207 -2.87 -13.26 -35.48
N LEU A 208 -2.08 -14.03 -34.72
CA LEU A 208 -0.64 -14.19 -35.01
C LEU A 208 -0.36 -14.72 -36.43
N ASP A 209 -1.24 -15.58 -36.94
CA ASP A 209 -1.15 -16.22 -38.24
C ASP A 209 -1.83 -15.43 -39.37
N ASP A 210 -2.42 -14.26 -39.07
CA ASP A 210 -3.08 -13.43 -40.07
C ASP A 210 -2.04 -12.69 -40.95
N PRO A 211 -2.11 -12.81 -42.29
CA PRO A 211 -1.21 -12.10 -43.22
C PRO A 211 -1.22 -10.56 -43.03
N GLU A 212 -2.30 -10.00 -42.49
CA GLU A 212 -2.41 -8.58 -42.24
C GLU A 212 -1.40 -8.12 -41.18
N LEU A 213 -1.04 -8.96 -40.21
CA LEU A 213 -0.08 -8.63 -39.16
C LEU A 213 1.27 -8.20 -39.72
N LYS A 214 1.74 -8.92 -40.75
CA LYS A 214 2.97 -8.58 -41.47
C LYS A 214 2.95 -7.20 -42.10
N ALA A 215 1.81 -6.79 -42.65
CA ALA A 215 1.65 -5.47 -43.26
C ALA A 215 1.66 -4.34 -42.21
N GLU A 216 1.17 -4.62 -41.01
CA GLU A 216 1.06 -3.63 -39.92
C GLU A 216 2.40 -3.46 -39.14
N ILE A 217 3.09 -4.53 -38.79
CA ILE A 217 4.31 -4.45 -37.97
C ILE A 217 5.62 -4.55 -38.80
N GLY A 218 5.58 -5.12 -39.98
CA GLY A 218 6.73 -5.35 -40.87
C GLY A 218 7.44 -6.69 -40.63
N ASP A 219 8.18 -7.14 -41.63
CA ASP A 219 8.85 -8.45 -41.63
C ASP A 219 9.82 -8.66 -40.48
N ALA A 220 10.62 -7.65 -40.15
CA ALA A 220 11.62 -7.77 -39.09
C ALA A 220 11.00 -8.00 -37.71
N TYR A 221 9.91 -7.27 -37.41
CA TYR A 221 9.21 -7.44 -36.14
C TYR A 221 8.40 -8.73 -36.07
N LEU A 222 7.82 -9.17 -37.19
CA LEU A 222 7.13 -10.45 -37.25
C LEU A 222 8.09 -11.62 -37.01
N SER A 223 9.24 -11.64 -37.74
CA SER A 223 10.24 -12.69 -37.54
C SER A 223 10.78 -12.76 -36.13
N LYS A 224 11.05 -11.57 -35.54
CA LYS A 224 11.48 -11.52 -34.13
C LYS A 224 10.38 -12.00 -33.18
N LEU A 225 9.12 -11.64 -33.42
CA LEU A 225 8.00 -12.10 -32.59
C LEU A 225 7.84 -13.62 -32.67
N ASP A 226 7.97 -14.22 -33.87
CA ASP A 226 7.90 -15.67 -34.06
C ASP A 226 9.01 -16.39 -33.27
N GLU A 227 10.26 -15.89 -33.35
CA GLU A 227 11.40 -16.40 -32.57
C GLU A 227 11.14 -16.28 -31.05
N ASP A 228 10.68 -15.11 -30.59
CA ASP A 228 10.38 -14.86 -29.19
C ASP A 228 9.25 -15.77 -28.68
N VAL A 229 8.19 -15.98 -29.47
CA VAL A 229 7.06 -16.88 -29.14
C VAL A 229 7.53 -18.33 -29.05
N GLU A 230 8.39 -18.80 -29.94
CA GLU A 230 8.95 -20.16 -29.87
C GLU A 230 9.77 -20.35 -28.57
N LEU A 231 10.60 -19.36 -28.20
CA LEU A 231 11.36 -19.38 -26.96
C LEU A 231 10.44 -19.36 -25.72
N LEU A 232 9.40 -18.52 -25.73
CA LEU A 232 8.45 -18.43 -24.65
C LEU A 232 7.65 -19.73 -24.45
N ASP A 233 7.22 -20.35 -25.54
CA ASP A 233 6.45 -21.60 -25.47
C ASP A 233 7.34 -22.78 -25.06
N GLY A 234 8.66 -22.72 -25.30
CA GLY A 234 9.62 -23.75 -24.91
C GLY A 234 10.25 -23.61 -23.54
N ALA A 235 10.41 -22.39 -23.03
CA ALA A 235 11.23 -22.12 -21.85
C ALA A 235 10.51 -21.41 -20.70
N SER A 236 9.40 -20.68 -20.94
CA SER A 236 8.72 -19.98 -19.88
C SER A 236 7.80 -20.88 -19.05
N ALA A 237 7.62 -20.55 -17.77
CA ALA A 237 6.66 -21.24 -16.93
C ALA A 237 5.22 -21.07 -17.47
N GLU A 238 4.44 -22.15 -17.42
CA GLU A 238 3.00 -22.08 -17.69
C GLU A 238 2.27 -21.41 -16.53
N PHE A 239 1.16 -20.75 -16.84
CA PHE A 239 0.30 -20.15 -15.82
C PHE A 239 -0.30 -21.21 -14.90
N ASP A 240 -0.03 -21.10 -13.63
CA ASP A 240 -0.56 -21.96 -12.57
C ASP A 240 -1.07 -21.09 -11.41
N LEU A 241 -2.39 -21.03 -11.26
CA LEU A 241 -3.04 -20.22 -10.23
C LEU A 241 -2.63 -20.64 -8.81
N ALA A 242 -2.40 -21.92 -8.57
CA ALA A 242 -1.98 -22.40 -7.25
C ALA A 242 -0.57 -21.92 -6.90
N LYS A 243 0.36 -21.90 -7.88
CA LYS A 243 1.69 -21.33 -7.69
C LYS A 243 1.65 -19.81 -7.51
N VAL A 244 0.77 -19.10 -8.22
CA VAL A 244 0.57 -17.65 -8.02
C VAL A 244 0.07 -17.38 -6.61
N GLN A 245 -0.91 -18.15 -6.14
CA GLN A 245 -1.44 -18.01 -4.77
C GLN A 245 -0.41 -18.38 -3.69
N ALA A 246 0.48 -19.32 -3.98
CA ALA A 246 1.57 -19.70 -3.07
C ALA A 246 2.71 -18.65 -3.03
N GLY A 247 2.76 -17.73 -4.01
CA GLY A 247 3.83 -16.75 -4.16
C GLY A 247 5.08 -17.29 -4.86
N ASP A 248 4.96 -18.44 -5.55
CA ASP A 248 6.06 -19.09 -6.26
C ASP A 248 6.16 -18.65 -7.74
N LEU A 249 5.07 -18.07 -8.27
CA LEU A 249 4.94 -17.63 -9.67
C LEU A 249 4.31 -16.24 -9.74
N THR A 250 4.86 -15.36 -10.58
CA THR A 250 4.24 -14.07 -10.90
C THR A 250 3.86 -14.01 -12.38
N PRO A 251 2.57 -13.76 -12.70
CA PRO A 251 2.17 -13.39 -14.06
C PRO A 251 2.80 -12.04 -14.42
N VAL A 252 3.44 -11.95 -15.60
CA VAL A 252 4.14 -10.75 -16.06
C VAL A 252 3.43 -10.16 -17.28
N PHE A 253 3.24 -8.84 -17.24
CA PHE A 253 2.61 -8.05 -18.28
C PHE A 253 3.53 -6.91 -18.71
N PHE A 254 3.68 -6.71 -19.99
CA PHE A 254 4.41 -5.59 -20.57
C PHE A 254 3.44 -4.53 -21.10
N GLY A 255 3.79 -3.26 -20.90
CA GLY A 255 2.94 -2.19 -21.38
C GLY A 255 3.46 -0.78 -21.12
N SER A 256 2.62 0.21 -21.38
CA SER A 256 2.86 1.61 -21.08
C SER A 256 1.60 2.25 -20.51
N ALA A 257 1.62 2.59 -19.23
CA ALA A 257 0.54 3.31 -18.59
C ALA A 257 0.34 4.71 -19.20
N LEU A 258 1.41 5.36 -19.67
CA LEU A 258 1.33 6.69 -20.27
C LEU A 258 0.52 6.69 -21.57
N THR A 259 0.78 5.73 -22.43
CA THR A 259 0.16 5.61 -23.77
C THR A 259 -1.08 4.71 -23.79
N ASN A 260 -1.46 4.11 -22.67
CA ASN A 260 -2.51 3.08 -22.49
C ASN A 260 -2.21 1.71 -23.12
N PHE A 261 -0.99 1.48 -23.59
CA PHE A 261 -0.64 0.21 -24.27
C PHE A 261 -0.59 -0.93 -23.27
N GLY A 262 -1.35 -2.00 -23.52
CA GLY A 262 -1.41 -3.18 -22.68
C GLY A 262 -2.18 -3.02 -21.35
N VAL A 263 -2.70 -1.85 -21.02
CA VAL A 263 -3.38 -1.60 -19.73
C VAL A 263 -4.72 -2.32 -19.65
N GLU A 264 -5.52 -2.27 -20.72
CA GLU A 264 -6.81 -2.96 -20.76
C GLU A 264 -6.63 -4.48 -20.76
N THR A 265 -5.70 -4.98 -21.56
CA THR A 265 -5.34 -6.41 -21.60
C THR A 265 -4.89 -6.88 -20.21
N PHE A 266 -4.04 -6.10 -19.52
CA PHE A 266 -3.66 -6.40 -18.14
C PHE A 266 -4.90 -6.49 -17.23
N LEU A 267 -5.77 -5.49 -17.26
CA LEU A 267 -6.92 -5.45 -16.35
C LEU A 267 -7.87 -6.64 -16.54
N GLN A 268 -8.15 -7.01 -17.80
CA GLN A 268 -8.98 -8.16 -18.12
C GLN A 268 -8.38 -9.47 -17.61
N HIS A 269 -7.13 -9.77 -17.95
CA HIS A 269 -6.45 -10.97 -17.47
C HIS A 269 -6.26 -10.99 -15.95
N PHE A 270 -5.91 -9.86 -15.36
CA PHE A 270 -5.75 -9.75 -13.91
C PHE A 270 -7.03 -10.11 -13.15
N LEU A 271 -8.19 -9.61 -13.60
CA LEU A 271 -9.48 -9.92 -12.95
C LEU A 271 -9.85 -11.40 -13.02
N ASP A 272 -9.49 -12.08 -14.10
CA ASP A 272 -9.69 -13.53 -14.24
C ASP A 272 -8.71 -14.35 -13.38
N MET A 273 -7.48 -13.88 -13.24
CA MET A 273 -6.40 -14.59 -12.54
C MET A 273 -6.38 -14.30 -11.04
N THR A 274 -6.86 -13.14 -10.61
CA THR A 274 -6.87 -12.78 -9.17
C THR A 274 -8.05 -13.42 -8.45
N THR A 275 -7.89 -13.61 -7.15
CA THR A 275 -8.87 -14.32 -6.33
C THR A 275 -9.91 -13.38 -5.73
N SER A 276 -11.05 -13.95 -5.34
CA SER A 276 -11.97 -13.34 -4.37
C SER A 276 -11.26 -13.14 -3.02
N PRO A 277 -11.86 -12.40 -2.07
CA PRO A 277 -11.25 -12.12 -0.77
C PRO A 277 -10.71 -13.36 -0.07
N LEU A 278 -9.49 -13.23 0.47
CA LEU A 278 -8.79 -14.32 1.16
C LEU A 278 -9.15 -14.37 2.66
N PRO A 279 -9.10 -15.56 3.28
CA PRO A 279 -9.25 -15.70 4.74
C PRO A 279 -8.18 -14.91 5.49
N ARG A 280 -8.56 -14.33 6.64
CA ARG A 280 -7.65 -13.61 7.51
C ARG A 280 -7.47 -14.30 8.85
N ASN A 281 -6.23 -14.43 9.32
CA ASN A 281 -5.91 -15.05 10.60
C ASN A 281 -6.38 -14.21 11.79
N SER A 282 -6.82 -14.91 12.83
CA SER A 282 -7.29 -14.33 14.08
C SER A 282 -6.98 -15.23 15.26
N SER A 283 -7.20 -14.74 16.48
CA SER A 283 -7.10 -15.52 17.72
C SER A 283 -8.03 -16.74 17.77
N ALA A 284 -9.02 -16.81 16.90
CA ALA A 284 -9.94 -17.95 16.75
C ALA A 284 -9.65 -18.82 15.50
N GLY A 285 -8.46 -18.63 14.88
CA GLY A 285 -8.09 -19.24 13.60
C GLY A 285 -8.49 -18.38 12.40
N PRO A 286 -8.34 -18.89 11.17
CA PRO A 286 -8.68 -18.17 9.95
C PRO A 286 -10.17 -17.86 9.87
N ILE A 287 -10.51 -16.62 9.56
CA ILE A 287 -11.88 -16.16 9.33
C ILE A 287 -12.17 -16.24 7.84
N ASP A 288 -13.13 -17.08 7.48
CA ASP A 288 -13.59 -17.25 6.10
C ASP A 288 -14.42 -16.03 5.66
N PRO A 289 -14.09 -15.38 4.54
CA PRO A 289 -14.83 -14.24 4.01
C PRO A 289 -16.32 -14.52 3.74
N PHE A 290 -16.66 -15.74 3.43
CA PHE A 290 -18.02 -16.16 3.08
C PHE A 290 -18.94 -16.44 4.29
N LYS A 291 -18.43 -16.28 5.54
CA LYS A 291 -19.29 -16.32 6.73
C LYS A 291 -20.28 -15.16 6.72
N GLU A 292 -21.48 -15.39 7.27
CA GLU A 292 -22.54 -14.39 7.34
C GLU A 292 -22.23 -13.29 8.37
N ASP A 293 -21.54 -13.64 9.46
CA ASP A 293 -21.17 -12.70 10.52
C ASP A 293 -20.20 -11.63 9.99
N PHE A 294 -20.56 -10.37 10.16
CA PHE A 294 -19.70 -9.25 9.82
C PHE A 294 -18.45 -9.20 10.69
N SER A 295 -17.31 -9.07 10.06
CA SER A 295 -16.07 -8.71 10.74
C SER A 295 -15.19 -7.81 9.86
N ALA A 296 -14.47 -6.91 10.51
CA ALA A 296 -13.55 -5.98 9.87
C ALA A 296 -12.39 -5.63 10.79
N PHE A 297 -11.30 -5.12 10.22
CA PHE A 297 -10.21 -4.53 10.99
C PHE A 297 -9.84 -3.14 10.47
N VAL A 298 -9.39 -2.30 11.38
CA VAL A 298 -8.91 -0.96 11.07
C VAL A 298 -7.45 -1.03 10.62
N PHE A 299 -7.16 -0.65 9.37
CA PHE A 299 -5.79 -0.64 8.88
C PHE A 299 -5.22 0.77 8.69
N LYS A 300 -6.08 1.79 8.65
CA LYS A 300 -5.68 3.18 8.47
C LYS A 300 -6.64 4.11 9.19
N ILE A 301 -6.09 5.16 9.78
CA ILE A 301 -6.85 6.29 10.35
C ILE A 301 -6.36 7.56 9.66
N GLN A 302 -7.27 8.44 9.32
CA GLN A 302 -6.96 9.69 8.67
C GLN A 302 -7.81 10.82 9.22
N ALA A 303 -7.15 11.92 9.63
CA ALA A 303 -7.81 13.11 10.15
C ALA A 303 -7.67 14.28 9.17
N ASN A 304 -8.55 15.26 9.32
CA ASN A 304 -8.49 16.57 8.63
C ASN A 304 -8.48 16.47 7.09
N MET A 305 -9.08 15.44 6.51
CA MET A 305 -9.24 15.35 5.05
C MET A 305 -10.02 16.52 4.49
N ASN A 306 -10.95 17.06 5.27
CA ASN A 306 -11.65 18.30 4.95
C ASN A 306 -11.25 19.38 5.97
N LYS A 307 -10.54 20.41 5.52
CA LYS A 307 -10.10 21.54 6.37
C LYS A 307 -11.26 22.25 7.09
N ALA A 308 -12.47 22.21 6.50
CA ALA A 308 -13.66 22.87 7.06
C ALA A 308 -14.30 22.07 8.21
N HIS A 309 -14.17 20.76 8.28
CA HIS A 309 -14.95 19.90 9.18
C HIS A 309 -14.15 19.14 10.22
N ARG A 310 -12.81 19.20 10.21
CA ARG A 310 -11.93 18.47 11.16
C ARG A 310 -12.39 17.05 11.41
N ASP A 311 -12.74 16.36 10.33
CA ASP A 311 -13.21 14.98 10.34
C ASP A 311 -12.05 14.00 10.62
N ARG A 312 -12.38 12.89 11.24
CA ARG A 312 -11.51 11.76 11.44
C ARG A 312 -12.23 10.50 10.95
N ILE A 313 -11.56 9.75 10.08
CA ILE A 313 -12.11 8.56 9.44
C ILE A 313 -11.21 7.37 9.75
N ALA A 314 -11.81 6.27 10.21
CA ALA A 314 -11.16 4.97 10.31
C ALA A 314 -11.50 4.15 9.07
N PHE A 315 -10.48 3.75 8.32
CA PHE A 315 -10.62 2.86 7.17
C PHE A 315 -10.55 1.41 7.64
N MET A 316 -11.60 0.67 7.31
CA MET A 316 -11.77 -0.71 7.71
C MET A 316 -11.83 -1.62 6.48
N ARG A 317 -11.06 -2.71 6.51
CA ARG A 317 -11.21 -3.82 5.57
C ARG A 317 -12.25 -4.78 6.13
N ILE A 318 -13.31 -5.05 5.37
CA ILE A 318 -14.30 -6.08 5.71
C ILE A 318 -13.71 -7.45 5.41
N CYS A 319 -13.61 -8.31 6.42
CA CYS A 319 -13.01 -9.63 6.33
C CYS A 319 -14.04 -10.74 6.18
N SER A 320 -15.27 -10.57 6.69
CA SER A 320 -16.35 -11.53 6.51
C SER A 320 -17.72 -10.85 6.52
N GLY A 321 -18.69 -11.48 5.88
CA GLY A 321 -20.08 -11.12 5.91
C GLY A 321 -20.44 -9.81 5.18
N LYS A 322 -21.49 -9.18 5.68
CA LYS A 322 -22.09 -7.99 5.11
C LYS A 322 -22.12 -6.87 6.14
N PHE A 323 -21.67 -5.69 5.74
CA PHE A 323 -21.87 -4.45 6.44
C PHE A 323 -23.18 -3.80 6.02
N THR A 324 -23.91 -3.21 6.96
CA THR A 324 -25.09 -2.38 6.70
C THR A 324 -24.96 -1.07 7.48
N ALA A 325 -25.28 0.05 6.85
CA ALA A 325 -25.16 1.38 7.44
C ALA A 325 -25.90 1.48 8.77
N GLY A 326 -25.22 1.98 9.79
CA GLY A 326 -25.80 2.13 11.14
C GLY A 326 -25.90 0.85 11.96
N MET A 327 -25.32 -0.28 11.48
CA MET A 327 -25.28 -1.51 12.26
C MET A 327 -24.53 -1.34 13.58
N GLU A 328 -24.90 -2.13 14.57
CA GLU A 328 -24.15 -2.25 15.82
C GLU A 328 -23.12 -3.39 15.71
N ALA A 329 -21.92 -3.13 16.19
CA ALA A 329 -20.84 -4.10 16.23
C ALA A 329 -20.04 -3.99 17.52
N ASN A 330 -19.31 -5.03 17.86
CA ASN A 330 -18.39 -5.04 18.99
C ASN A 330 -17.04 -4.44 18.55
N HIS A 331 -16.59 -3.41 19.21
CA HIS A 331 -15.20 -2.96 19.20
C HIS A 331 -14.44 -3.82 20.20
N VAL A 332 -13.68 -4.81 19.71
CA VAL A 332 -13.15 -5.89 20.56
C VAL A 332 -12.12 -5.34 21.55
N GLN A 333 -11.11 -4.59 21.09
CA GLN A 333 -10.08 -3.99 21.93
C GLN A 333 -10.66 -2.96 22.89
N GLY A 334 -11.65 -2.18 22.46
CA GLY A 334 -12.34 -1.20 23.31
C GLY A 334 -13.36 -1.82 24.29
N GLY A 335 -13.65 -3.11 24.18
CA GLY A 335 -14.54 -3.84 25.08
C GLY A 335 -16.02 -3.42 25.07
N LYS A 336 -16.48 -2.67 24.06
CA LYS A 336 -17.81 -2.06 23.99
C LYS A 336 -18.50 -2.26 22.65
N LYS A 337 -19.83 -2.18 22.66
CA LYS A 337 -20.62 -2.08 21.43
C LYS A 337 -20.58 -0.64 20.91
N ILE A 338 -20.47 -0.51 19.61
CA ILE A 338 -20.45 0.76 18.90
C ILE A 338 -21.42 0.69 17.71
N ARG A 339 -21.92 1.85 17.30
CA ARG A 339 -22.71 2.00 16.09
C ARG A 339 -21.80 2.53 14.99
N LEU A 340 -21.72 1.81 13.87
CA LEU A 340 -20.95 2.22 12.71
C LEU A 340 -21.77 3.23 11.89
N SER A 341 -21.49 4.52 12.11
CA SER A 341 -22.24 5.63 11.51
C SER A 341 -21.46 6.29 10.39
N GLN A 342 -22.19 6.92 9.48
CA GLN A 342 -21.67 7.68 8.34
C GLN A 342 -20.61 6.92 7.53
N PRO A 343 -20.91 5.66 7.10
CA PRO A 343 -19.98 4.91 6.30
C PRO A 343 -19.80 5.58 4.95
N GLN A 344 -18.55 5.72 4.54
CA GLN A 344 -18.15 6.37 3.30
C GLN A 344 -17.27 5.43 2.50
N GLN A 345 -17.44 5.43 1.19
CA GLN A 345 -16.48 4.89 0.24
C GLN A 345 -15.89 6.02 -0.60
N MET A 346 -14.64 5.86 -0.98
CA MET A 346 -13.97 6.82 -1.86
C MET A 346 -14.13 6.32 -3.30
N MET A 347 -14.94 7.00 -4.07
CA MET A 347 -15.04 6.79 -5.52
C MET A 347 -14.32 7.94 -6.22
N ALA A 348 -13.11 7.70 -6.66
CA ALA A 348 -12.23 8.74 -7.18
C ALA A 348 -12.04 9.89 -6.16
N GLN A 349 -12.47 11.11 -6.46
CA GLN A 349 -12.37 12.27 -5.57
C GLN A 349 -13.60 12.48 -4.69
N GLU A 350 -14.67 11.72 -4.92
CA GLU A 350 -15.95 11.92 -4.24
C GLU A 350 -16.16 10.90 -3.13
N ARG A 351 -16.77 11.34 -2.04
CA ARG A 351 -17.20 10.50 -0.93
C ARG A 351 -18.67 10.13 -1.14
N HIS A 352 -18.93 8.84 -1.23
CA HIS A 352 -20.29 8.34 -1.32
C HIS A 352 -20.69 7.66 0.00
N ILE A 353 -21.92 7.92 0.46
CA ILE A 353 -22.48 7.19 1.59
C ILE A 353 -22.76 5.77 1.12
N VAL A 354 -22.32 4.80 1.88
CA VAL A 354 -22.48 3.37 1.58
C VAL A 354 -23.58 2.80 2.46
N GLU A 355 -24.61 2.25 1.84
CA GLU A 355 -25.65 1.56 2.60
C GLU A 355 -25.25 0.13 2.93
N GLU A 356 -24.57 -0.55 2.02
CA GLU A 356 -24.15 -1.95 2.13
C GLU A 356 -22.75 -2.14 1.57
N ALA A 357 -21.96 -2.99 2.23
CA ALA A 357 -20.64 -3.42 1.75
C ALA A 357 -20.39 -4.88 2.20
N TYR A 358 -19.48 -5.56 1.53
CA TYR A 358 -19.30 -7.00 1.70
C TYR A 358 -17.82 -7.32 1.97
N ALA A 359 -17.56 -8.54 2.43
CA ALA A 359 -16.18 -9.01 2.59
C ALA A 359 -15.38 -8.75 1.30
N GLY A 360 -14.22 -8.14 1.46
CA GLY A 360 -13.42 -7.63 0.35
C GLY A 360 -13.46 -6.10 0.22
N ASP A 361 -14.56 -5.45 0.55
CA ASP A 361 -14.67 -4.01 0.47
C ASP A 361 -13.90 -3.28 1.58
N ILE A 362 -13.58 -2.03 1.30
CA ILE A 362 -13.01 -1.09 2.26
C ILE A 362 -14.02 0.03 2.48
N ILE A 363 -14.33 0.28 3.74
CA ILE A 363 -15.19 1.38 4.17
C ILE A 363 -14.46 2.33 5.10
N GLY A 364 -14.74 3.62 4.97
CA GLY A 364 -14.34 4.61 5.96
C GLY A 364 -15.53 4.91 6.88
N VAL A 365 -15.34 4.82 8.19
CA VAL A 365 -16.36 5.21 9.16
C VAL A 365 -15.90 6.42 9.95
N PHE A 366 -16.85 7.26 10.36
CA PHE A 366 -16.53 8.37 11.24
C PHE A 366 -15.93 7.86 12.55
N ASP A 367 -14.79 8.42 12.94
CA ASP A 367 -14.09 8.06 14.16
C ASP A 367 -14.15 9.21 15.19
N PRO A 368 -14.89 9.07 16.28
CA PRO A 368 -14.88 10.05 17.36
C PRO A 368 -13.59 10.02 18.21
N GLY A 369 -12.55 9.33 17.77
CA GLY A 369 -11.27 9.18 18.48
C GLY A 369 -11.20 7.90 19.32
N ILE A 370 -11.96 6.88 18.96
CA ILE A 370 -12.02 5.61 19.71
C ILE A 370 -11.26 4.47 19.02
N PHE A 371 -10.98 4.58 17.73
CA PHE A 371 -10.30 3.52 16.98
C PHE A 371 -8.79 3.71 16.99
N SER A 372 -8.12 2.57 16.96
CA SER A 372 -6.68 2.44 16.73
C SER A 372 -6.42 1.54 15.53
N ILE A 373 -5.27 1.72 14.88
CA ILE A 373 -4.83 0.82 13.81
C ILE A 373 -4.65 -0.59 14.40
N GLY A 374 -5.21 -1.61 13.73
CA GLY A 374 -5.23 -2.99 14.19
C GLY A 374 -6.50 -3.39 14.95
N ASP A 375 -7.40 -2.45 15.27
CA ASP A 375 -8.63 -2.78 15.97
C ASP A 375 -9.53 -3.70 15.17
N THR A 376 -10.14 -4.66 15.88
CA THR A 376 -11.10 -5.63 15.35
C THR A 376 -12.51 -5.23 15.67
N ILE A 377 -13.37 -5.25 14.66
CA ILE A 377 -14.79 -4.95 14.76
C ILE A 377 -15.55 -6.18 14.28
N CYS A 378 -16.51 -6.68 15.07
CA CYS A 378 -17.31 -7.85 14.67
C CYS A 378 -18.73 -7.79 15.20
N SER A 379 -19.66 -8.38 14.44
CA SER A 379 -21.06 -8.57 14.87
C SER A 379 -21.26 -9.81 15.74
N SER A 380 -20.33 -10.79 15.65
CA SER A 380 -20.41 -12.05 16.38
C SER A 380 -20.37 -11.87 17.90
N ASN A 381 -21.16 -12.69 18.62
CA ASN A 381 -21.09 -12.78 20.08
C ASN A 381 -19.79 -13.43 20.59
N LYS A 382 -19.15 -14.27 19.78
CA LYS A 382 -17.82 -14.82 20.04
C LYS A 382 -16.79 -13.81 19.58
N LYS A 383 -16.24 -13.04 20.52
CA LYS A 383 -15.19 -12.06 20.27
C LYS A 383 -13.88 -12.79 19.92
N PHE A 384 -13.24 -12.32 18.87
CA PHE A 384 -11.88 -12.71 18.46
C PHE A 384 -11.13 -11.45 18.05
N MET A 385 -9.81 -11.52 17.97
CA MET A 385 -8.98 -10.43 17.47
C MET A 385 -8.27 -10.90 16.22
N PHE A 386 -8.26 -10.09 15.18
CA PHE A 386 -7.36 -10.30 14.05
C PHE A 386 -5.91 -10.11 14.49
N ASP A 387 -5.00 -10.79 13.80
CA ASP A 387 -3.57 -10.60 14.02
C ASP A 387 -3.22 -9.13 13.86
N GLY A 388 -2.49 -8.61 14.83
CA GLY A 388 -2.11 -7.19 14.89
C GLY A 388 -1.26 -6.76 13.68
N ILE A 389 -1.24 -5.47 13.43
CA ILE A 389 -0.35 -4.87 12.44
C ILE A 389 0.95 -4.51 13.15
N PRO A 390 2.10 -5.10 12.79
CA PRO A 390 3.37 -4.77 13.40
C PRO A 390 3.71 -3.30 13.24
N THR A 391 4.30 -2.71 14.26
CA THR A 391 4.85 -1.35 14.21
C THR A 391 6.34 -1.44 13.87
N PHE A 392 6.77 -0.70 12.85
CA PHE A 392 8.19 -0.64 12.50
C PHE A 392 8.99 0.13 13.54
N ALA A 393 10.20 -0.32 13.81
CA ALA A 393 11.13 0.44 14.62
C ALA A 393 11.52 1.73 13.88
N PRO A 394 11.42 2.91 14.51
CA PRO A 394 11.96 4.14 13.96
C PRO A 394 13.48 4.06 13.78
N GLU A 395 13.97 4.66 12.70
CA GLU A 395 15.39 4.77 12.37
C GLU A 395 15.95 6.17 12.65
N HIS A 396 15.06 7.17 12.74
CA HIS A 396 15.43 8.57 12.98
C HIS A 396 14.63 9.14 14.14
N PHE A 397 15.29 9.93 14.98
CA PHE A 397 14.69 10.51 16.18
C PHE A 397 14.95 12.01 16.24
N ALA A 398 13.95 12.77 16.69
CA ALA A 398 14.09 14.19 16.97
C ALA A 398 13.29 14.59 18.21
N ARG A 399 13.83 15.54 18.98
CA ARG A 399 13.08 16.25 20.00
C ARG A 399 12.24 17.31 19.32
N VAL A 400 10.96 17.39 19.68
CA VAL A 400 10.02 18.36 19.11
C VAL A 400 9.68 19.41 20.16
N ARG A 401 9.93 20.68 19.81
CA ARG A 401 9.57 21.83 20.64
C ARG A 401 8.62 22.74 19.91
N GLN A 402 7.52 23.11 20.55
CA GLN A 402 6.65 24.16 20.05
C GLN A 402 7.34 25.53 20.22
N MET A 403 7.21 26.40 19.21
CA MET A 403 7.81 27.74 19.25
C MET A 403 6.97 28.73 20.07
N ASP A 404 5.65 28.54 20.15
CA ASP A 404 4.72 29.38 20.87
C ASP A 404 4.04 28.59 21.99
N THR A 405 4.34 28.92 23.25
CA THR A 405 3.78 28.25 24.44
C THR A 405 2.27 28.45 24.58
N MET A 406 1.69 29.51 24.02
CA MET A 406 0.25 29.76 24.00
C MET A 406 -0.52 28.72 23.17
N LYS A 407 0.14 28.08 22.21
CA LYS A 407 -0.44 27.06 21.32
C LYS A 407 -0.27 25.63 21.84
N ARG A 408 0.07 25.44 23.12
CA ARG A 408 0.33 24.11 23.72
C ARG A 408 -0.82 23.11 23.51
N LYS A 409 -2.08 23.54 23.64
CA LYS A 409 -3.24 22.66 23.43
C LYS A 409 -3.34 22.18 21.98
N GLN A 410 -3.14 23.08 21.02
CA GLN A 410 -3.13 22.76 19.58
C GLN A 410 -1.97 21.84 19.24
N PHE A 411 -0.78 22.09 19.81
CA PHE A 411 0.40 21.25 19.62
C PHE A 411 0.15 19.81 20.09
N ILE A 412 -0.26 19.63 21.35
CA ILE A 412 -0.53 18.28 21.90
C ILE A 412 -1.61 17.57 21.09
N LYS A 413 -2.70 18.27 20.73
CA LYS A 413 -3.75 17.70 19.90
C LYS A 413 -3.22 17.28 18.53
N GLY A 414 -2.48 18.16 17.85
CA GLY A 414 -1.98 17.91 16.50
C GLY A 414 -1.00 16.75 16.46
N ILE A 415 0.01 16.77 17.33
CA ILE A 415 1.03 15.72 17.33
C ILE A 415 0.43 14.35 17.72
N SER A 416 -0.52 14.32 18.66
CA SER A 416 -1.19 13.08 19.05
C SER A 416 -2.08 12.52 17.93
N GLN A 417 -2.79 13.37 17.17
CA GLN A 417 -3.59 12.92 16.03
C GLN A 417 -2.72 12.37 14.91
N ILE A 418 -1.62 13.07 14.56
CA ILE A 418 -0.68 12.61 13.53
C ILE A 418 -0.03 11.27 13.92
N ALA A 419 0.26 11.07 15.21
CA ALA A 419 0.76 9.79 15.71
C ALA A 419 -0.29 8.67 15.65
N GLN A 420 -1.55 8.97 15.96
CA GLN A 420 -2.64 8.00 15.87
C GLN A 420 -2.95 7.57 14.43
N GLU A 421 -2.64 8.41 13.45
CA GLU A 421 -2.66 8.05 12.03
C GLU A 421 -1.47 7.15 11.64
N GLY A 422 -0.49 7.01 12.53
CA GLY A 422 0.71 6.21 12.33
C GLY A 422 1.76 6.89 11.44
N ALA A 423 1.63 8.19 11.17
CA ALA A 423 2.62 8.92 10.38
C ALA A 423 3.94 9.16 11.15
N ILE A 424 3.88 9.15 12.47
CA ILE A 424 5.01 9.28 13.39
C ILE A 424 4.78 8.43 14.63
N GLN A 425 5.84 8.14 15.37
CA GLN A 425 5.77 7.54 16.69
C GLN A 425 6.21 8.55 17.74
N ILE A 426 5.49 8.60 18.87
CA ILE A 426 5.76 9.55 19.96
C ILE A 426 6.29 8.80 21.16
N PHE A 427 7.36 9.32 21.72
CA PHE A 427 7.98 8.82 22.93
C PHE A 427 8.20 9.95 23.93
N GLN A 428 8.28 9.56 25.19
CA GLN A 428 8.60 10.45 26.33
C GLN A 428 9.77 9.88 27.10
N GLU A 429 10.56 10.72 27.73
CA GLU A 429 11.52 10.23 28.73
C GLU A 429 10.81 9.47 29.84
N TYR A 430 11.40 8.36 30.29
CA TYR A 430 10.74 7.43 31.20
C TYR A 430 10.29 8.08 32.52
N ASN A 431 11.09 9.00 33.08
CA ASN A 431 10.84 9.62 34.38
C ASN A 431 10.44 11.11 34.31
N THR A 432 10.21 11.64 33.12
CA THR A 432 9.79 13.03 32.92
C THR A 432 8.32 13.10 32.50
N GLY A 433 7.67 14.23 32.80
CA GLY A 433 6.32 14.51 32.30
C GLY A 433 6.30 14.74 30.77
N MET A 434 5.12 15.14 30.25
CA MET A 434 4.90 15.42 28.83
C MET A 434 5.69 16.65 28.28
N GLU A 435 6.67 17.15 28.98
CA GLU A 435 7.36 18.38 28.61
C GLU A 435 8.34 18.20 27.46
N GLU A 436 8.95 17.02 27.35
CA GLU A 436 9.84 16.68 26.26
C GLU A 436 9.27 15.53 25.41
N ILE A 437 8.83 15.88 24.20
CA ILE A 437 8.33 14.91 23.23
C ILE A 437 9.47 14.53 22.29
N ILE A 438 9.74 13.22 22.21
CA ILE A 438 10.62 12.63 21.20
C ILE A 438 9.74 12.02 20.12
N VAL A 439 10.02 12.34 18.87
CA VAL A 439 9.37 11.75 17.71
C VAL A 439 10.36 10.81 17.04
N GLY A 440 9.89 9.60 16.76
CA GLY A 440 10.57 8.61 15.93
C GLY A 440 9.87 8.44 14.60
N VAL A 441 10.65 8.30 13.54
CA VAL A 441 10.18 8.11 12.16
C VAL A 441 11.07 7.08 11.43
N VAL A 442 10.51 6.44 10.42
CA VAL A 442 11.27 5.48 9.57
C VAL A 442 12.15 6.25 8.59
N GLY A 443 11.67 7.36 8.04
CA GLY A 443 12.42 8.18 7.11
C GLY A 443 12.32 9.68 7.40
N VAL A 444 13.35 10.42 7.00
CA VAL A 444 13.51 11.85 7.35
C VAL A 444 12.43 12.75 6.75
N LEU A 445 11.83 12.40 5.60
CA LEU A 445 10.74 13.17 5.01
C LEU A 445 9.49 13.21 5.91
N GLN A 446 9.30 12.23 6.78
CA GLN A 446 8.18 12.24 7.73
C GLN A 446 8.30 13.42 8.72
N PHE A 447 9.50 13.89 9.05
CA PHE A 447 9.68 15.10 9.85
C PHE A 447 9.18 16.36 9.14
N GLU A 448 9.45 16.47 7.84
CA GLU A 448 8.98 17.60 7.03
C GLU A 448 7.45 17.58 6.90
N VAL A 449 6.87 16.39 6.74
CA VAL A 449 5.41 16.22 6.72
C VAL A 449 4.80 16.60 8.08
N LEU A 450 5.45 16.21 9.19
CA LEU A 450 5.02 16.60 10.54
C LEU A 450 5.01 18.12 10.72
N GLU A 451 6.10 18.80 10.34
CA GLU A 451 6.23 20.25 10.43
C GLU A 451 5.16 20.96 9.57
N TYR A 452 5.02 20.52 8.32
CA TYR A 452 4.01 21.04 7.39
C TYR A 452 2.59 20.88 7.94
N ARG A 453 2.23 19.70 8.45
CA ARG A 453 0.89 19.41 8.95
C ARG A 453 0.59 20.19 10.24
N LEU A 454 1.52 20.24 11.20
CA LEU A 454 1.34 21.02 12.43
C LEU A 454 1.13 22.50 12.13
N LYS A 455 1.85 23.06 11.17
CA LYS A 455 1.70 24.45 10.75
C LYS A 455 0.36 24.69 10.04
N ASN A 456 0.03 23.90 9.04
CA ASN A 456 -1.11 24.18 8.14
C ASN A 456 -2.46 23.68 8.68
N GLU A 457 -2.48 22.58 9.46
CA GLU A 457 -3.70 22.01 10.01
C GLU A 457 -4.01 22.51 11.43
N TYR A 458 -2.97 22.78 12.24
CA TYR A 458 -3.12 23.11 13.65
C TYR A 458 -2.61 24.51 14.00
N ASN A 459 -2.04 25.24 13.04
CA ASN A 459 -1.47 26.58 13.22
C ASN A 459 -0.38 26.61 14.31
N VAL A 460 0.52 25.61 14.31
CA VAL A 460 1.61 25.45 15.28
C VAL A 460 2.94 25.39 14.55
N ASP A 461 3.83 26.30 14.85
CA ASP A 461 5.23 26.24 14.42
C ASP A 461 6.04 25.45 15.45
N ILE A 462 6.88 24.53 14.95
CA ILE A 462 7.74 23.67 15.77
C ILE A 462 9.20 23.84 15.40
N LYS A 463 10.08 23.41 16.31
CA LYS A 463 11.49 23.20 16.07
C LYS A 463 11.82 21.73 16.29
N LEU A 464 12.45 21.12 15.29
CA LEU A 464 12.97 19.77 15.38
C LEU A 464 14.46 19.81 15.73
N GLU A 465 14.85 19.09 16.76
CA GLU A 465 16.24 18.93 17.18
C GLU A 465 16.61 17.45 17.01
N PRO A 466 17.40 17.09 15.97
CA PRO A 466 17.80 15.70 15.73
C PRO A 466 18.50 15.09 16.94
N LEU A 467 18.21 13.83 17.23
CA LEU A 467 18.82 13.03 18.28
C LEU A 467 19.69 11.95 17.66
N PRO A 468 20.83 11.58 18.29
CA PRO A 468 21.80 10.66 17.74
C PRO A 468 21.42 9.18 18.01
N TYR A 469 20.15 8.82 17.93
CA TYR A 469 19.70 7.46 18.12
C TYR A 469 19.36 6.82 16.77
N GLU A 470 19.78 5.56 16.60
CA GLU A 470 19.55 4.76 15.40
C GLU A 470 18.82 3.44 15.72
N HIS A 471 18.81 3.05 17.00
CA HIS A 471 18.19 1.80 17.42
C HIS A 471 17.19 2.03 18.55
N ILE A 472 16.05 1.36 18.47
CA ILE A 472 15.06 1.28 19.53
C ILE A 472 14.83 -0.19 19.90
N ARG A 473 14.61 -0.47 21.18
CA ARG A 473 14.30 -1.81 21.68
C ARG A 473 13.19 -1.74 22.72
N TRP A 474 12.20 -2.61 22.58
CA TRP A 474 11.13 -2.81 23.54
C TRP A 474 11.60 -3.74 24.65
N ILE A 475 11.30 -3.42 25.90
CA ILE A 475 11.55 -4.30 27.03
C ILE A 475 10.42 -5.34 27.06
N GLU A 476 10.75 -6.62 26.84
CA GLU A 476 9.74 -7.69 26.76
C GLU A 476 9.21 -8.12 28.12
N ASN A 477 10.00 -7.96 29.16
CA ASN A 477 9.71 -8.40 30.53
C ASN A 477 9.73 -7.26 31.55
N PRO A 478 8.97 -6.17 31.36
CA PRO A 478 8.99 -5.00 32.25
C PRO A 478 8.39 -5.28 33.63
N GLN A 479 7.72 -6.42 33.82
CA GLN A 479 7.20 -6.85 35.12
C GLN A 479 8.25 -7.56 35.97
N GLU A 480 9.30 -8.09 35.34
CA GLU A 480 10.38 -8.83 36.01
C GLU A 480 11.59 -7.95 36.34
N ILE A 481 11.72 -6.80 35.66
CA ILE A 481 12.88 -5.90 35.76
C ILE A 481 12.47 -4.49 36.15
N ASP A 482 13.17 -3.92 37.13
CA ASP A 482 13.04 -2.50 37.43
C ASP A 482 13.76 -1.66 36.37
N VAL A 483 12.96 -1.06 35.48
CA VAL A 483 13.46 -0.23 34.37
C VAL A 483 14.38 0.90 34.86
N ASN A 484 14.16 1.43 36.08
CA ASN A 484 14.99 2.50 36.62
C ASN A 484 16.41 2.01 36.92
N ARG A 485 16.57 0.74 37.28
CA ARG A 485 17.85 0.12 37.65
C ARG A 485 18.65 -0.41 36.47
N ILE A 486 18.10 -0.41 35.25
CA ILE A 486 18.85 -0.82 34.06
C ILE A 486 20.11 0.02 33.94
N VAL A 487 21.28 -0.66 33.95
CA VAL A 487 22.60 -0.04 33.79
C VAL A 487 22.84 0.21 32.30
N GLY A 488 22.81 1.48 31.92
CA GLY A 488 22.97 1.90 30.53
C GLY A 488 24.40 2.27 30.15
N THR A 489 24.54 2.64 28.88
CA THR A 489 25.69 3.35 28.31
C THR A 489 25.39 4.86 28.26
N SER A 490 26.40 5.68 28.06
CA SER A 490 26.23 7.15 28.01
C SER A 490 25.37 7.62 26.81
N ASP A 491 25.24 6.79 25.80
CA ASP A 491 24.51 7.01 24.56
C ASP A 491 23.15 6.28 24.51
N MET A 492 22.72 5.71 25.65
CA MET A 492 21.40 5.10 25.81
C MET A 492 20.44 6.04 26.53
N LYS A 493 19.17 6.00 26.15
CA LYS A 493 18.09 6.69 26.87
C LYS A 493 16.93 5.75 27.16
N LYS A 494 16.34 5.89 28.35
CA LYS A 494 15.10 5.20 28.73
C LYS A 494 13.92 6.08 28.35
N ILE A 495 13.02 5.52 27.56
CA ILE A 495 11.82 6.20 27.07
C ILE A 495 10.58 5.33 27.29
N LYS A 496 9.40 5.88 27.09
CA LYS A 496 8.13 5.18 27.08
C LYS A 496 7.29 5.64 25.89
N ASP A 497 6.49 4.75 25.35
CA ASP A 497 5.50 5.08 24.33
C ASP A 497 4.25 5.74 24.93
N LEU A 498 3.27 6.08 24.08
CA LEU A 498 1.99 6.67 24.53
C LEU A 498 1.13 5.71 25.38
N LYS A 499 1.36 4.40 25.31
CA LYS A 499 0.70 3.39 26.14
C LYS A 499 1.38 3.19 27.49
N GLY A 500 2.55 3.83 27.68
CA GLY A 500 3.36 3.72 28.89
C GLY A 500 4.34 2.54 28.89
N ASN A 501 4.47 1.81 27.79
CA ASN A 501 5.44 0.72 27.65
C ASN A 501 6.86 1.27 27.69
N PRO A 502 7.77 0.69 28.51
CA PRO A 502 9.15 1.14 28.57
C PRO A 502 9.97 0.61 27.38
N LEU A 503 10.81 1.49 26.86
CA LEU A 503 11.73 1.22 25.75
C LEU A 503 13.09 1.82 26.02
N LEU A 504 14.08 1.32 25.27
CA LEU A 504 15.45 1.85 25.28
C LEU A 504 15.80 2.31 23.87
N VAL A 505 16.42 3.48 23.75
CA VAL A 505 17.01 3.96 22.49
C VAL A 505 18.52 4.04 22.62
N PHE A 506 19.22 3.77 21.53
CA PHE A 506 20.68 3.65 21.48
C PHE A 506 21.22 4.33 20.24
N ALA A 507 22.42 4.91 20.34
CA ALA A 507 23.09 5.50 19.20
C ALA A 507 23.73 4.46 18.24
N ASN A 508 23.98 3.24 18.71
CA ASN A 508 24.60 2.19 17.91
C ASN A 508 24.30 0.78 18.45
N SER A 509 24.54 -0.23 17.64
CA SER A 509 24.29 -1.65 17.99
C SER A 509 25.19 -2.19 19.09
N TRP A 510 26.41 -1.65 19.23
CA TRP A 510 27.33 -2.06 20.31
C TRP A 510 26.73 -1.75 21.69
N SER A 511 26.12 -0.58 21.84
CA SER A 511 25.46 -0.18 23.09
C SER A 511 24.30 -1.08 23.47
N VAL A 512 23.57 -1.65 22.48
CA VAL A 512 22.52 -2.65 22.73
C VAL A 512 23.11 -3.89 23.39
N ASN A 513 24.22 -4.43 22.83
CA ASN A 513 24.87 -5.62 23.36
C ASN A 513 25.43 -5.38 24.78
N MET A 514 26.07 -4.24 24.99
CA MET A 514 26.63 -3.87 26.31
C MET A 514 25.55 -3.76 27.39
N VAL A 515 24.36 -3.26 27.03
CA VAL A 515 23.26 -3.16 28.00
C VAL A 515 22.70 -4.54 28.31
N LEU A 516 22.59 -5.45 27.37
CA LEU A 516 22.19 -6.83 27.61
C LEU A 516 23.19 -7.57 28.52
N GLU A 517 24.49 -7.40 28.28
CA GLU A 517 25.55 -8.01 29.12
C GLU A 517 25.55 -7.48 30.56
N ARG A 518 25.25 -6.20 30.76
CA ARG A 518 25.27 -5.57 32.10
C ARG A 518 24.02 -5.78 32.93
N ASN A 519 22.93 -6.27 32.31
CA ASN A 519 21.63 -6.42 32.97
C ASN A 519 21.14 -7.87 32.80
N GLU A 520 21.52 -8.73 33.71
CA GLU A 520 21.10 -10.12 33.70
C GLU A 520 19.57 -10.26 33.72
N GLY A 521 19.02 -11.08 32.83
CA GLY A 521 17.58 -11.30 32.72
C GLY A 521 16.82 -10.26 31.89
N LEU A 522 17.44 -9.16 31.42
CA LEU A 522 16.83 -8.20 30.52
C LEU A 522 16.57 -8.82 29.14
N LYS A 523 15.32 -8.74 28.65
CA LYS A 523 14.93 -9.20 27.33
C LYS A 523 14.50 -8.01 26.47
N LEU A 524 15.15 -7.86 25.32
CA LEU A 524 14.87 -6.78 24.38
C LEU A 524 14.37 -7.33 23.03
N SER A 525 13.37 -6.68 22.44
CA SER A 525 12.83 -6.98 21.13
C SER A 525 13.00 -5.80 20.17
N GLU A 526 13.17 -6.09 18.89
CA GLU A 526 13.14 -5.10 17.81
C GLU A 526 11.71 -4.67 17.41
N PHE A 527 10.74 -5.44 17.87
CA PHE A 527 9.32 -5.21 17.53
C PHE A 527 8.50 -4.95 18.79
N GLY A 528 7.64 -3.95 18.74
CA GLY A 528 6.62 -3.73 19.75
C GLY A 528 5.53 -4.81 19.67
N LYS A 529 5.15 -5.37 20.81
CA LYS A 529 3.92 -6.18 20.91
C LYS A 529 2.75 -5.22 21.01
N ASN A 530 1.86 -5.24 20.01
CA ASN A 530 0.58 -4.49 20.05
C ASN A 530 -0.43 -5.12 20.99
#